data_97b64c1c3031ee78feb1af733b6d23e2
#
_entry.id   97b64c1c3031ee78feb1af733b6d23e2
#
_cell.length_a   1.000
_cell.length_b   1.000
_cell.length_c   1.000
_cell.angle_alpha   90.00
_cell.angle_beta   90.00
_cell.angle_gamma   90.00
#
_symmetry.space_group_name_H-M   'P 1'
#
loop_
_entity.id
_entity.type
_entity.pdbx_description
1 polymer ?
#
loop_
_entity_poly.entity_id
_entity_poly.type
_entity_poly.pdbx_seq_one_letter_code
_entity_poly.pdbx_strand_id
1 'polypeptide(L)'
;LLGLQAWAQLAQHWMLDTLSPAALIALSAALLTLGEQARTQLEKQRIYTNLASYVTAPVAEKIALQAPTDAIQARRCELTVLTVDLKNFARYCQDCSPEDTATTLHRFFASASTLIEAHGGMVEEMWGDSLLAVFNGERPCADHPQAAIAAARAIWQQCSAQLPNTQALGIEPLSLGLGLDSGHAMIGSFGAAQRRVHTLLGPVVTSALQLRSLTPELAYPLLLGPGLAQRLGVQPGNPHINHIDIKHLGQFLLPGLLQPSSVYTLRHLLQPGDAAEQRTIAYLRQHPTAPAAHSG
;
A
#
# COMPACT_ATOMS: atom_id res chain seq x y z
N LEU A 1 -16.91 83.52 -8.21
CA LEU A 1 -16.16 82.62 -9.11
C LEU A 1 -14.74 82.36 -8.61
N LEU A 2 -13.96 83.41 -8.24
CA LEU A 2 -12.59 83.26 -7.72
C LEU A 2 -12.49 82.49 -6.42
N GLY A 3 -13.46 82.60 -5.48
CA GLY A 3 -13.51 81.89 -4.23
C GLY A 3 -13.77 80.37 -4.41
N LEU A 4 -14.61 80.00 -5.38
CA LEU A 4 -14.85 78.60 -5.73
C LEU A 4 -13.62 77.90 -6.37
N GLN A 5 -12.86 78.67 -7.17
CA GLN A 5 -11.64 78.16 -7.75
C GLN A 5 -10.51 77.93 -6.71
N ALA A 6 -10.39 78.90 -5.76
CA ALA A 6 -9.41 78.77 -4.67
C ALA A 6 -9.77 77.64 -3.72
N TRP A 7 -11.07 77.44 -3.44
CA TRP A 7 -11.54 76.32 -2.64
C TRP A 7 -11.31 74.96 -3.35
N ALA A 8 -11.57 74.88 -4.63
CA ALA A 8 -11.33 73.68 -5.40
C ALA A 8 -9.84 73.31 -5.49
N GLN A 9 -8.96 74.33 -5.63
CA GLN A 9 -7.51 74.11 -5.61
C GLN A 9 -7.01 73.67 -4.20
N LEU A 10 -7.51 74.24 -3.12
CA LEU A 10 -7.22 73.83 -1.76
C LEU A 10 -7.72 72.41 -1.49
N ALA A 11 -8.94 72.10 -1.87
CA ALA A 11 -9.48 70.76 -1.75
C ALA A 11 -8.73 69.69 -2.56
N GLN A 12 -8.28 70.04 -3.78
CA GLN A 12 -7.41 69.20 -4.57
C GLN A 12 -6.04 68.94 -3.92
N HIS A 13 -5.40 69.96 -3.36
CA HIS A 13 -4.15 69.80 -2.67
C HIS A 13 -4.31 68.93 -1.40
N TRP A 14 -5.34 69.16 -0.61
CA TRP A 14 -5.62 68.34 0.58
C TRP A 14 -5.97 66.92 0.22
N MET A 15 -6.71 66.68 -0.84
CA MET A 15 -7.01 65.34 -1.34
C MET A 15 -5.77 64.62 -1.87
N LEU A 16 -4.84 65.30 -2.56
CA LEU A 16 -3.59 64.70 -3.02
C LEU A 16 -2.64 64.36 -1.90
N ASP A 17 -2.54 65.23 -0.88
CA ASP A 17 -1.67 65.01 0.29
C ASP A 17 -2.19 63.85 1.23
N THR A 18 -3.49 63.61 1.25
CA THR A 18 -4.07 62.51 2.04
C THR A 18 -4.16 61.18 1.26
N LEU A 19 -4.32 61.23 -0.06
CA LEU A 19 -4.39 60.03 -0.92
C LEU A 19 -3.04 59.31 -1.01
N SER A 20 -1.94 60.05 -1.03
CA SER A 20 -0.60 59.47 -1.12
C SER A 20 -0.23 58.57 0.07
N PRO A 21 -0.36 59.00 1.37
CA PRO A 21 -0.08 58.14 2.51
C PRO A 21 -1.11 57.01 2.66
N ALA A 22 -2.38 57.25 2.33
CA ALA A 22 -3.41 56.20 2.34
C ALA A 22 -3.12 55.08 1.31
N ALA A 23 -2.70 55.46 0.11
CA ALA A 23 -2.31 54.49 -0.90
C ALA A 23 -1.07 53.66 -0.49
N LEU A 24 -0.08 54.27 0.13
CA LEU A 24 1.10 53.58 0.67
C LEU A 24 0.72 52.59 1.80
N ILE A 25 -0.17 53.02 2.71
CA ILE A 25 -0.67 52.12 3.78
C ILE A 25 -1.43 50.95 3.17
N ALA A 26 -2.33 51.21 2.20
CA ALA A 26 -3.09 50.15 1.56
C ALA A 26 -2.17 49.17 0.78
N LEU A 27 -1.16 49.69 0.10
CA LEU A 27 -0.16 48.87 -0.62
C LEU A 27 0.67 48.03 0.36
N SER A 28 1.15 48.62 1.46
CA SER A 28 1.90 47.89 2.47
C SER A 28 1.05 46.82 3.15
N ALA A 29 -0.21 47.11 3.47
CA ALA A 29 -1.15 46.14 4.02
C ALA A 29 -1.41 44.99 3.03
N ALA A 30 -1.60 45.29 1.75
CA ALA A 30 -1.75 44.30 0.69
C ALA A 30 -0.51 43.41 0.53
N LEU A 31 0.68 43.99 0.56
CA LEU A 31 1.94 43.24 0.51
C LEU A 31 2.13 42.34 1.73
N LEU A 32 1.80 42.83 2.94
CA LEU A 32 1.88 42.02 4.15
C LEU A 32 0.87 40.84 4.11
N THR A 33 -0.39 41.10 3.71
CA THR A 33 -1.39 40.03 3.58
C THR A 33 -1.03 39.00 2.53
N LEU A 34 -0.49 39.42 1.38
CA LEU A 34 0.04 38.51 0.36
C LEU A 34 1.24 37.69 0.87
N GLY A 35 2.13 38.33 1.61
CA GLY A 35 3.26 37.67 2.24
C GLY A 35 2.85 36.61 3.27
N GLU A 36 1.86 36.93 4.13
CA GLU A 36 1.30 35.98 5.09
C GLU A 36 0.54 34.83 4.41
N GLN A 37 -0.22 35.11 3.36
CA GLN A 37 -0.88 34.08 2.58
C GLN A 37 0.12 33.15 1.90
N ALA A 38 1.18 33.70 1.31
CA ALA A 38 2.24 32.90 0.68
C ALA A 38 2.95 32.01 1.72
N ARG A 39 3.29 32.54 2.91
CA ARG A 39 3.87 31.76 4.00
C ARG A 39 2.96 30.64 4.45
N THR A 40 1.69 30.94 4.67
CA THR A 40 0.71 29.94 5.10
C THR A 40 0.54 28.83 4.05
N GLN A 41 0.56 29.16 2.77
CA GLN A 41 0.50 28.15 1.70
C GLN A 41 1.78 27.29 1.67
N LEU A 42 2.95 27.87 1.81
CA LEU A 42 4.22 27.13 1.85
C LEU A 42 4.30 26.20 3.06
N GLU A 43 3.84 26.65 4.24
CA GLU A 43 3.77 25.83 5.45
C GLU A 43 2.79 24.66 5.29
N LYS A 44 1.59 24.93 4.76
CA LYS A 44 0.62 23.87 4.45
C LYS A 44 1.18 22.84 3.47
N GLN A 45 1.85 23.30 2.42
CA GLN A 45 2.46 22.41 1.43
C GLN A 45 3.59 21.57 2.04
N ARG A 46 4.40 22.17 2.92
CA ARG A 46 5.46 21.45 3.64
C ARG A 46 4.89 20.39 4.59
N ILE A 47 3.87 20.75 5.36
CA ILE A 47 3.18 19.81 6.27
C ILE A 47 2.56 18.67 5.46
N TYR A 48 1.88 18.98 4.36
CA TYR A 48 1.30 17.98 3.48
C TYR A 48 2.36 17.04 2.88
N THR A 49 3.47 17.57 2.38
CA THR A 49 4.57 16.79 1.82
C THR A 49 5.19 15.87 2.86
N ASN A 50 5.39 16.38 4.08
CA ASN A 50 5.90 15.56 5.18
C ASN A 50 4.90 14.47 5.57
N LEU A 51 3.60 14.80 5.67
CA LEU A 51 2.56 13.82 5.98
C LEU A 51 2.45 12.74 4.90
N ALA A 52 2.56 13.13 3.62
CA ALA A 52 2.52 12.21 2.48
C ALA A 52 3.72 11.24 2.42
N SER A 53 4.78 11.47 3.19
CA SER A 53 5.88 10.50 3.34
C SER A 53 5.60 9.40 4.38
N TYR A 54 4.60 9.58 5.24
CA TYR A 54 4.20 8.61 6.28
C TYR A 54 2.89 7.89 5.97
N VAL A 55 2.03 8.48 5.14
CA VAL A 55 0.78 7.89 4.68
C VAL A 55 0.62 8.14 3.19
N THR A 56 -0.21 7.35 2.52
CA THR A 56 -0.42 7.53 1.06
C THR A 56 -1.01 8.90 0.73
N ALA A 57 -0.65 9.47 -0.41
CA ALA A 57 -1.07 10.82 -0.80
C ALA A 57 -2.59 11.06 -0.72
N PRO A 58 -3.49 10.15 -1.19
CA PRO A 58 -4.92 10.32 -1.02
C PRO A 58 -5.39 10.31 0.44
N VAL A 59 -4.73 9.56 1.31
CA VAL A 59 -5.02 9.52 2.75
C VAL A 59 -4.54 10.80 3.42
N ALA A 60 -3.34 11.29 3.05
CA ALA A 60 -2.81 12.56 3.55
C ALA A 60 -3.75 13.74 3.20
N GLU A 61 -4.29 13.76 1.97
CA GLU A 61 -5.26 14.77 1.54
C GLU A 61 -6.55 14.71 2.36
N LYS A 62 -7.11 13.52 2.56
CA LYS A 62 -8.29 13.34 3.42
C LYS A 62 -8.06 13.82 4.85
N ILE A 63 -6.93 13.45 5.45
CA ILE A 63 -6.58 13.86 6.82
C ILE A 63 -6.42 15.38 6.89
N ALA A 64 -5.77 16.00 5.90
CA ALA A 64 -5.53 17.44 5.89
C ALA A 64 -6.82 18.29 5.74
N LEU A 65 -7.83 17.75 5.06
CA LEU A 65 -9.08 18.47 4.75
C LEU A 65 -10.21 18.20 5.73
N GLN A 66 -10.12 17.16 6.55
CA GLN A 66 -11.20 16.75 7.46
C GLN A 66 -10.92 17.20 8.90
N ALA A 67 -11.96 17.68 9.56
CA ALA A 67 -11.90 17.93 10.99
C ALA A 67 -11.79 16.61 11.79
N PRO A 68 -11.08 16.58 12.93
CA PRO A 68 -11.05 15.42 13.81
C PRO A 68 -12.46 14.98 14.21
N THR A 69 -12.74 13.68 14.09
CA THR A 69 -14.04 13.11 14.46
C THR A 69 -13.86 11.72 15.06
N ASP A 70 -14.74 11.34 15.98
CA ASP A 70 -14.78 9.98 16.53
C ASP A 70 -15.59 9.02 15.65
N ALA A 71 -16.24 9.52 14.59
CA ALA A 71 -16.98 8.68 13.66
C ALA A 71 -16.07 7.79 12.82
N ILE A 72 -16.54 6.58 12.54
CA ILE A 72 -15.87 5.65 11.60
C ILE A 72 -15.94 6.25 10.21
N GLN A 73 -14.78 6.51 9.62
CA GLN A 73 -14.64 6.99 8.25
C GLN A 73 -14.09 5.88 7.37
N ALA A 74 -14.95 4.92 7.06
CA ALA A 74 -14.57 3.76 6.26
C ALA A 74 -15.65 3.46 5.21
N ARG A 75 -15.22 2.89 4.10
CA ARG A 75 -16.09 2.44 3.01
C ARG A 75 -15.82 0.99 2.66
N ARG A 76 -16.85 0.28 2.26
CA ARG A 76 -16.71 -1.05 1.69
C ARG A 76 -16.33 -0.92 0.23
N CYS A 77 -15.27 -1.60 -0.16
CA CYS A 77 -14.86 -1.68 -1.56
C CYS A 77 -14.37 -3.08 -1.89
N GLU A 78 -14.38 -3.37 -3.16
CA GLU A 78 -13.84 -4.55 -3.74
C GLU A 78 -12.41 -4.24 -4.20
N LEU A 79 -11.45 -5.03 -3.75
CA LEU A 79 -10.04 -4.76 -3.95
C LEU A 79 -9.20 -6.04 -4.00
N THR A 80 -7.94 -5.92 -4.43
CA THR A 80 -6.94 -6.98 -4.27
C THR A 80 -5.90 -6.53 -3.25
N VAL A 81 -5.61 -7.42 -2.32
CA VAL A 81 -4.56 -7.25 -1.31
C VAL A 81 -3.34 -8.04 -1.74
N LEU A 82 -2.18 -7.38 -1.69
CA LEU A 82 -0.86 -7.99 -1.83
C LEU A 82 -0.10 -7.82 -0.52
N THR A 83 0.37 -8.91 0.04
CA THR A 83 1.26 -8.90 1.20
C THR A 83 2.61 -9.47 0.81
N VAL A 84 3.68 -8.84 1.26
CA VAL A 84 5.06 -9.27 0.99
C VAL A 84 5.86 -9.23 2.28
N ASP A 85 6.74 -10.19 2.49
CA ASP A 85 7.72 -10.14 3.58
C ASP A 85 9.07 -10.73 3.18
N LEU A 86 10.09 -10.44 3.99
CA LEU A 86 11.43 -11.02 3.89
C LEU A 86 11.51 -12.26 4.78
N LYS A 87 11.61 -13.43 4.17
CA LYS A 87 11.82 -14.68 4.90
C LYS A 87 13.25 -14.75 5.44
N ASN A 88 13.41 -15.34 6.62
CA ASN A 88 14.67 -15.46 7.35
C ASN A 88 15.26 -14.13 7.83
N PHE A 89 14.47 -13.02 7.79
CA PHE A 89 14.98 -11.70 8.18
C PHE A 89 15.34 -11.61 9.67
N ALA A 90 14.57 -12.23 10.54
CA ALA A 90 14.90 -12.29 11.97
C ALA A 90 16.25 -12.93 12.24
N ARG A 91 16.62 -13.98 11.50
CA ARG A 91 17.95 -14.61 11.57
C ARG A 91 19.02 -13.70 11.01
N TYR A 92 18.74 -13.06 9.87
CA TYR A 92 19.64 -12.07 9.28
C TYR A 92 19.97 -10.92 10.25
N CYS A 93 18.98 -10.43 11.02
CA CYS A 93 19.18 -9.40 12.04
C CYS A 93 20.08 -9.85 13.20
N GLN A 94 20.13 -11.15 13.50
CA GLN A 94 20.99 -11.66 14.57
C GLN A 94 22.45 -11.79 14.15
N ASP A 95 22.69 -12.10 12.89
CA ASP A 95 24.00 -12.45 12.36
C ASP A 95 24.67 -11.29 11.59
N CYS A 96 23.95 -10.21 11.29
CA CYS A 96 24.45 -9.03 10.57
C CYS A 96 24.43 -7.76 11.43
N SER A 97 25.17 -6.73 11.00
CA SER A 97 25.17 -5.44 11.69
C SER A 97 23.80 -4.75 11.60
N PRO A 98 23.42 -3.93 12.60
CA PRO A 98 22.18 -3.14 12.52
C PRO A 98 22.14 -2.23 11.31
N GLU A 99 23.27 -1.69 10.86
CA GLU A 99 23.40 -0.80 9.71
C GLU A 99 23.13 -1.54 8.39
N ASP A 100 23.66 -2.76 8.24
CA ASP A 100 23.40 -3.61 7.07
C ASP A 100 21.95 -4.06 7.02
N THR A 101 21.41 -4.42 8.18
CA THR A 101 20.00 -4.79 8.34
C THR A 101 19.07 -3.65 7.93
N ALA A 102 19.33 -2.43 8.44
CA ALA A 102 18.55 -1.25 8.09
C ALA A 102 18.67 -0.89 6.59
N THR A 103 19.87 -1.00 6.03
CA THR A 103 20.12 -0.74 4.60
C THR A 103 19.38 -1.75 3.72
N THR A 104 19.39 -3.03 4.08
CA THR A 104 18.70 -4.10 3.36
C THR A 104 17.17 -3.88 3.38
N LEU A 105 16.62 -3.57 4.55
CA LEU A 105 15.20 -3.31 4.74
C LEU A 105 14.75 -2.05 3.98
N HIS A 106 15.52 -0.97 4.08
CA HIS A 106 15.23 0.27 3.36
C HIS A 106 15.20 0.05 1.84
N ARG A 107 16.19 -0.66 1.30
CA ARG A 107 16.25 -0.98 -0.14
C ARG A 107 15.06 -1.82 -0.59
N PHE A 108 14.70 -2.82 0.21
CA PHE A 108 13.53 -3.66 -0.05
C PHE A 108 12.25 -2.84 -0.10
N PHE A 109 11.97 -2.04 0.92
CA PHE A 109 10.75 -1.22 0.96
C PHE A 109 10.71 -0.18 -0.17
N ALA A 110 11.81 0.51 -0.45
CA ALA A 110 11.87 1.49 -1.52
C ALA A 110 11.58 0.85 -2.90
N SER A 111 12.22 -0.29 -3.18
CA SER A 111 12.00 -1.00 -4.45
C SER A 111 10.58 -1.57 -4.57
N ALA A 112 10.09 -2.22 -3.51
CA ALA A 112 8.75 -2.81 -3.51
C ALA A 112 7.66 -1.74 -3.65
N SER A 113 7.77 -0.62 -2.93
CA SER A 113 6.82 0.50 -3.02
C SER A 113 6.78 1.09 -4.43
N THR A 114 7.95 1.34 -5.04
CA THR A 114 8.03 1.85 -6.41
C THR A 114 7.35 0.92 -7.41
N LEU A 115 7.54 -0.40 -7.27
CA LEU A 115 6.93 -1.38 -8.15
C LEU A 115 5.41 -1.48 -7.95
N ILE A 116 4.93 -1.41 -6.71
CA ILE A 116 3.50 -1.40 -6.39
C ILE A 116 2.83 -0.19 -7.04
N GLU A 117 3.40 1.00 -6.85
CA GLU A 117 2.87 2.25 -7.40
C GLU A 117 2.90 2.27 -8.93
N ALA A 118 3.96 1.75 -9.56
CA ALA A 118 4.08 1.65 -11.01
C ALA A 118 2.98 0.77 -11.63
N HIS A 119 2.44 -0.20 -10.87
CA HIS A 119 1.33 -1.05 -11.29
C HIS A 119 -0.04 -0.58 -10.78
N GLY A 120 -0.16 0.67 -10.29
CA GLY A 120 -1.42 1.25 -9.85
C GLY A 120 -1.89 0.82 -8.46
N GLY A 121 -1.06 0.13 -7.69
CA GLY A 121 -1.29 -0.18 -6.29
C GLY A 121 -0.88 0.95 -5.35
N MET A 122 -1.19 0.78 -4.09
CA MET A 122 -0.80 1.67 -2.99
C MET A 122 -0.32 0.85 -1.82
N VAL A 123 0.78 1.25 -1.20
CA VAL A 123 1.25 0.65 0.06
C VAL A 123 0.45 1.26 1.20
N GLU A 124 -0.27 0.40 1.93
CA GLU A 124 -1.10 0.84 3.06
C GLU A 124 -0.36 0.75 4.39
N GLU A 125 0.38 -0.32 4.58
CA GLU A 125 1.09 -0.57 5.83
C GLU A 125 2.48 -1.17 5.58
N MET A 126 3.43 -0.77 6.42
CA MET A 126 4.76 -1.39 6.55
C MET A 126 5.01 -1.69 8.02
N TRP A 127 5.33 -2.93 8.33
CA TRP A 127 5.65 -3.34 9.71
C TRP A 127 6.73 -4.42 9.73
N GLY A 128 7.74 -4.20 10.57
CA GLY A 128 8.88 -5.11 10.66
C GLY A 128 9.56 -5.29 9.30
N ASP A 129 9.51 -6.50 8.77
CA ASP A 129 10.05 -6.93 7.48
C ASP A 129 8.96 -7.12 6.40
N SER A 130 7.76 -6.66 6.69
CA SER A 130 6.57 -6.93 5.89
C SER A 130 5.95 -5.64 5.36
N LEU A 131 5.29 -5.72 4.21
CA LEU A 131 4.43 -4.68 3.68
C LEU A 131 3.07 -5.24 3.23
N LEU A 132 2.06 -4.38 3.28
CA LEU A 132 0.73 -4.62 2.76
C LEU A 132 0.40 -3.54 1.74
N ALA A 133 -0.02 -3.96 0.56
CA ALA A 133 -0.46 -3.08 -0.51
C ALA A 133 -1.85 -3.43 -1.00
N VAL A 134 -2.54 -2.45 -1.54
CA VAL A 134 -3.89 -2.58 -2.03
C VAL A 134 -4.01 -2.06 -3.47
N PHE A 135 -4.80 -2.74 -4.26
CA PHE A 135 -5.18 -2.35 -5.62
C PHE A 135 -6.69 -2.16 -5.66
N ASN A 136 -7.15 -1.04 -6.21
CA ASN A 136 -8.55 -0.58 -6.18
C ASN A 136 -9.05 -0.16 -4.78
N GLY A 137 -8.13 0.30 -3.93
CA GLY A 137 -8.46 0.92 -2.65
C GLY A 137 -8.89 2.38 -2.81
N GLU A 138 -8.07 3.32 -2.36
CA GLU A 138 -8.32 4.75 -2.50
C GLU A 138 -8.13 5.24 -3.95
N ARG A 139 -7.28 4.59 -4.73
CA ARG A 139 -7.10 4.83 -6.17
C ARG A 139 -7.88 3.79 -6.96
N PRO A 140 -8.84 4.18 -7.82
CA PRO A 140 -9.56 3.24 -8.68
C PRO A 140 -8.60 2.50 -9.63
N CYS A 141 -8.81 1.18 -9.74
CA CYS A 141 -8.06 0.30 -10.64
C CYS A 141 -9.01 -0.79 -11.14
N ALA A 142 -9.51 -0.68 -12.35
CA ALA A 142 -10.50 -1.62 -12.89
C ALA A 142 -9.96 -3.05 -12.98
N ASP A 143 -8.71 -3.18 -13.43
CA ASP A 143 -8.04 -4.48 -13.60
C ASP A 143 -7.14 -4.82 -12.40
N HIS A 144 -7.61 -4.51 -11.17
CA HIS A 144 -6.85 -4.67 -9.95
C HIS A 144 -6.28 -6.08 -9.70
N PRO A 145 -6.93 -7.20 -10.12
CA PRO A 145 -6.34 -8.53 -9.96
C PRO A 145 -5.10 -8.74 -10.82
N GLN A 146 -5.16 -8.32 -12.09
CA GLN A 146 -4.05 -8.42 -13.05
C GLN A 146 -2.90 -7.49 -12.67
N ALA A 147 -3.22 -6.26 -12.26
CA ALA A 147 -2.25 -5.28 -11.79
C ALA A 147 -1.49 -5.77 -10.55
N ALA A 148 -2.19 -6.38 -9.59
CA ALA A 148 -1.59 -6.96 -8.40
C ALA A 148 -0.64 -8.13 -8.72
N ILE A 149 -1.02 -9.01 -9.65
CA ILE A 149 -0.16 -10.10 -10.12
C ILE A 149 1.08 -9.56 -10.81
N ALA A 150 0.92 -8.55 -11.67
CA ALA A 150 2.05 -7.93 -12.37
C ALA A 150 3.04 -7.30 -11.38
N ALA A 151 2.53 -6.57 -10.38
CA ALA A 151 3.32 -6.02 -9.28
C ALA A 151 4.06 -7.11 -8.49
N ALA A 152 3.35 -8.16 -8.09
CA ALA A 152 3.93 -9.27 -7.34
C ALA A 152 5.06 -9.97 -8.10
N ARG A 153 4.90 -10.18 -9.41
CA ARG A 153 5.95 -10.72 -10.27
C ARG A 153 7.16 -9.81 -10.37
N ALA A 154 6.93 -8.51 -10.58
CA ALA A 154 7.99 -7.52 -10.64
C ALA A 154 8.76 -7.44 -9.30
N ILE A 155 8.06 -7.44 -8.18
CA ILE A 155 8.67 -7.46 -6.84
C ILE A 155 9.51 -8.72 -6.66
N TRP A 156 8.95 -9.89 -6.95
CA TRP A 156 9.70 -11.14 -6.82
C TRP A 156 10.97 -11.12 -7.68
N GLN A 157 10.89 -10.71 -8.94
CA GLN A 157 12.04 -10.69 -9.86
C GLN A 157 13.10 -9.67 -9.44
N GLN A 158 12.70 -8.43 -9.16
CA GLN A 158 13.66 -7.34 -8.92
C GLN A 158 14.18 -7.34 -7.48
N CYS A 159 13.30 -7.48 -6.49
CA CYS A 159 13.71 -7.44 -5.10
C CYS A 159 14.52 -8.70 -4.72
N SER A 160 14.17 -9.90 -5.23
CA SER A 160 14.98 -11.10 -4.96
C SER A 160 16.41 -10.98 -5.50
N ALA A 161 16.59 -10.34 -6.65
CA ALA A 161 17.92 -10.10 -7.22
C ALA A 161 18.75 -9.08 -6.42
N GLN A 162 18.10 -8.24 -5.61
CA GLN A 162 18.73 -7.21 -4.79
C GLN A 162 19.05 -7.68 -3.36
N LEU A 163 18.57 -8.86 -2.95
CA LEU A 163 18.84 -9.40 -1.63
C LEU A 163 20.33 -9.74 -1.48
N PRO A 164 20.92 -9.49 -0.30
CA PRO A 164 22.30 -9.83 -0.05
C PRO A 164 22.54 -11.34 -0.14
N ASN A 165 23.68 -11.73 -0.70
CA ASN A 165 24.11 -13.12 -0.70
C ASN A 165 24.68 -13.50 0.67
N THR A 166 23.88 -14.18 1.47
CA THR A 166 24.23 -14.60 2.85
C THR A 166 24.91 -15.96 2.93
N GLN A 167 25.02 -16.70 1.81
CA GLN A 167 25.65 -18.04 1.78
C GLN A 167 27.12 -18.01 2.24
N ALA A 168 27.84 -16.96 1.85
CA ALA A 168 29.24 -16.78 2.26
C ALA A 168 29.40 -16.62 3.79
N LEU A 169 28.36 -16.19 4.48
CA LEU A 169 28.31 -16.02 5.93
C LEU A 169 27.78 -17.26 6.66
N GLY A 170 27.41 -18.33 5.95
CA GLY A 170 26.78 -19.51 6.52
C GLY A 170 25.36 -19.25 7.04
N ILE A 171 24.74 -18.16 6.62
CA ILE A 171 23.38 -17.76 7.00
C ILE A 171 22.40 -18.24 5.93
N GLU A 172 21.26 -18.73 6.36
CA GLU A 172 20.18 -19.11 5.47
C GLU A 172 19.77 -17.92 4.57
N PRO A 173 19.66 -18.10 3.25
CA PRO A 173 19.44 -16.97 2.34
C PRO A 173 18.10 -16.28 2.61
N LEU A 174 18.14 -14.95 2.54
CA LEU A 174 16.93 -14.17 2.50
C LEU A 174 16.12 -14.51 1.25
N SER A 175 14.83 -14.60 1.40
CA SER A 175 13.90 -14.82 0.28
C SER A 175 12.61 -14.02 0.48
N LEU A 176 11.75 -13.98 -0.53
CA LEU A 176 10.48 -13.28 -0.47
C LEU A 176 9.33 -14.27 -0.31
N GLY A 177 8.37 -13.90 0.53
CA GLY A 177 7.08 -14.55 0.61
C GLY A 177 5.99 -13.57 0.19
N LEU A 178 5.16 -13.96 -0.80
CA LEU A 178 4.08 -13.12 -1.32
C LEU A 178 2.74 -13.84 -1.23
N GLY A 179 1.72 -13.12 -0.72
CA GLY A 179 0.34 -13.60 -0.66
C GLY A 179 -0.59 -12.61 -1.29
N LEU A 180 -1.46 -13.07 -2.21
CA LEU A 180 -2.46 -12.25 -2.88
C LEU A 180 -3.84 -12.87 -2.74
N ASP A 181 -4.82 -12.02 -2.48
CA ASP A 181 -6.23 -12.40 -2.64
C ASP A 181 -7.09 -11.20 -3.02
N SER A 182 -8.27 -11.46 -3.58
CA SER A 182 -9.24 -10.44 -3.99
C SER A 182 -10.57 -10.64 -3.28
N GLY A 183 -11.19 -9.54 -2.90
CA GLY A 183 -12.49 -9.60 -2.24
C GLY A 183 -12.95 -8.24 -1.71
N HIS A 184 -13.98 -8.29 -0.88
CA HIS A 184 -14.48 -7.10 -0.21
C HIS A 184 -13.75 -6.84 1.10
N ALA A 185 -13.39 -5.58 1.32
CA ALA A 185 -12.86 -5.09 2.59
C ALA A 185 -13.46 -3.72 2.94
N MET A 186 -13.35 -3.36 4.20
CA MET A 186 -13.53 -1.99 4.67
C MET A 186 -12.18 -1.29 4.63
N ILE A 187 -12.09 -0.15 3.95
CA ILE A 187 -10.90 0.70 3.94
C ILE A 187 -11.26 2.04 4.55
N GLY A 188 -10.41 2.56 5.43
CA GLY A 188 -10.66 3.84 6.07
C GLY A 188 -9.95 4.04 7.38
N SER A 189 -10.35 5.08 8.11
CA SER A 189 -9.75 5.50 9.38
C SER A 189 -10.59 5.05 10.56
N PHE A 190 -9.95 4.34 11.48
CA PHE A 190 -10.54 3.78 12.69
C PHE A 190 -9.84 4.32 13.92
N GLY A 191 -10.53 4.36 15.06
CA GLY A 191 -10.00 4.81 16.36
C GLY A 191 -10.60 6.15 16.82
N ALA A 192 -10.15 6.63 17.99
CA ALA A 192 -10.58 7.88 18.58
C ALA A 192 -10.01 9.10 17.85
N ALA A 193 -10.62 10.28 18.01
CA ALA A 193 -10.19 11.51 17.33
C ALA A 193 -8.71 11.86 17.56
N GLN A 194 -8.17 11.52 18.76
CA GLN A 194 -6.76 11.78 19.08
C GLN A 194 -5.77 10.77 18.53
N ARG A 195 -6.25 9.55 18.13
CA ARG A 195 -5.40 8.49 17.61
C ARG A 195 -6.16 7.61 16.63
N ARG A 196 -6.00 7.90 15.36
CA ARG A 196 -6.61 7.14 14.26
C ARG A 196 -5.56 6.38 13.48
N VAL A 197 -5.97 5.24 12.96
CA VAL A 197 -5.17 4.42 12.06
C VAL A 197 -5.97 4.26 10.77
N HIS A 198 -5.33 4.54 9.64
CA HIS A 198 -5.88 4.20 8.33
C HIS A 198 -5.45 2.77 8.01
N THR A 199 -6.40 1.89 7.74
CA THR A 199 -6.13 0.47 7.52
C THR A 199 -7.27 -0.22 6.76
N LEU A 200 -7.03 -1.48 6.41
CA LEU A 200 -8.01 -2.37 5.78
C LEU A 200 -8.48 -3.44 6.77
N LEU A 201 -9.77 -3.68 6.77
CA LEU A 201 -10.39 -4.74 7.57
C LEU A 201 -11.26 -5.64 6.70
N GLY A 202 -11.01 -6.94 6.73
CA GLY A 202 -11.84 -7.91 6.01
C GLY A 202 -11.19 -9.26 5.79
N PRO A 203 -11.99 -10.27 5.41
CA PRO A 203 -11.49 -11.63 5.19
C PRO A 203 -10.38 -11.71 4.14
N VAL A 204 -10.43 -10.87 3.11
CA VAL A 204 -9.41 -10.82 2.04
C VAL A 204 -8.03 -10.45 2.57
N VAL A 205 -7.96 -9.56 3.57
CA VAL A 205 -6.70 -9.17 4.23
C VAL A 205 -6.12 -10.35 4.99
N THR A 206 -6.96 -11.00 5.79
CA THR A 206 -6.58 -12.21 6.54
C THR A 206 -6.12 -13.33 5.60
N SER A 207 -6.85 -13.56 4.51
CA SER A 207 -6.50 -14.55 3.48
C SER A 207 -5.12 -14.27 2.88
N ALA A 208 -4.85 -13.03 2.43
CA ALA A 208 -3.56 -12.67 1.85
C ALA A 208 -2.39 -12.84 2.85
N LEU A 209 -2.58 -12.45 4.12
CA LEU A 209 -1.58 -12.62 5.17
C LEU A 209 -1.26 -14.09 5.44
N GLN A 210 -2.29 -14.94 5.47
CA GLN A 210 -2.12 -16.38 5.69
C GLN A 210 -1.47 -17.09 4.51
N LEU A 211 -1.84 -16.71 3.27
CA LEU A 211 -1.17 -17.21 2.07
C LEU A 211 0.32 -16.88 2.10
N ARG A 212 0.67 -15.65 2.44
CA ARG A 212 2.07 -15.26 2.62
C ARG A 212 2.79 -16.11 3.67
N SER A 213 2.14 -16.40 4.81
CA SER A 213 2.75 -17.21 5.87
C SER A 213 3.00 -18.66 5.45
N LEU A 214 2.22 -19.20 4.52
CA LEU A 214 2.38 -20.55 3.98
C LEU A 214 3.51 -20.69 2.93
N THR A 215 4.02 -19.59 2.42
CA THR A 215 5.05 -19.64 1.35
C THR A 215 6.29 -20.46 1.72
N PRO A 216 6.84 -20.45 2.96
CA PRO A 216 7.99 -21.28 3.31
C PRO A 216 7.65 -22.77 3.38
N GLU A 217 6.46 -23.08 3.89
CA GLU A 217 6.02 -24.47 4.09
C GLU A 217 5.79 -25.19 2.76
N LEU A 218 5.19 -24.49 1.81
CA LEU A 218 4.91 -25.02 0.48
C LEU A 218 6.09 -24.84 -0.50
N ALA A 219 7.11 -24.06 -0.13
CA ALA A 219 8.25 -23.67 -0.96
C ALA A 219 7.85 -22.97 -2.28
N TYR A 220 6.73 -22.26 -2.26
CA TYR A 220 6.30 -21.38 -3.34
C TYR A 220 6.43 -19.93 -2.90
N PRO A 221 7.15 -19.08 -3.64
CA PRO A 221 7.37 -17.69 -3.24
C PRO A 221 6.11 -16.83 -3.33
N LEU A 222 5.13 -17.25 -4.12
CA LEU A 222 3.90 -16.52 -4.37
C LEU A 222 2.70 -17.48 -4.29
N LEU A 223 1.77 -17.17 -3.41
CA LEU A 223 0.51 -17.88 -3.26
C LEU A 223 -0.68 -16.94 -3.51
N LEU A 224 -1.68 -17.49 -4.21
CA LEU A 224 -2.89 -16.77 -4.61
C LEU A 224 -4.12 -17.41 -3.95
N GLY A 225 -5.04 -16.56 -3.50
CA GLY A 225 -6.28 -16.99 -2.88
C GLY A 225 -7.42 -17.27 -3.87
N PRO A 226 -8.51 -17.86 -3.35
CA PRO A 226 -9.66 -18.24 -4.17
C PRO A 226 -10.39 -17.03 -4.74
N GLY A 227 -10.47 -15.93 -4.01
CA GLY A 227 -11.14 -14.72 -4.49
C GLY A 227 -10.44 -14.12 -5.71
N LEU A 228 -9.10 -14.12 -5.70
CA LEU A 228 -8.30 -13.69 -6.85
C LEU A 228 -8.50 -14.63 -8.05
N ALA A 229 -8.43 -15.95 -7.82
CA ALA A 229 -8.64 -16.96 -8.86
C ALA A 229 -10.02 -16.82 -9.51
N GLN A 230 -11.07 -16.64 -8.71
CA GLN A 230 -12.43 -16.43 -9.19
C GLN A 230 -12.54 -15.18 -10.07
N ARG A 231 -11.91 -14.06 -9.67
CA ARG A 231 -11.95 -12.83 -10.44
C ARG A 231 -11.20 -12.91 -11.75
N LEU A 232 -10.15 -13.68 -11.79
CA LEU A 232 -9.44 -13.97 -13.02
C LEU A 232 -10.21 -14.96 -13.91
N GLY A 233 -11.31 -15.54 -13.44
CA GLY A 233 -12.10 -16.53 -14.19
C GLY A 233 -11.43 -17.91 -14.24
N VAL A 234 -10.54 -18.24 -13.28
CA VAL A 234 -9.91 -19.56 -13.21
C VAL A 234 -10.98 -20.60 -12.92
N GLN A 235 -11.14 -21.55 -13.84
CA GLN A 235 -12.05 -22.70 -13.67
C GLN A 235 -11.26 -23.99 -13.47
N PRO A 236 -11.79 -24.97 -12.73
CA PRO A 236 -11.22 -26.29 -12.68
C PRO A 236 -11.12 -26.88 -14.10
N GLY A 237 -9.88 -27.12 -14.59
CA GLY A 237 -9.64 -27.66 -15.91
C GLY A 237 -9.19 -26.64 -16.98
N ASN A 238 -9.28 -25.33 -16.73
CA ASN A 238 -8.70 -24.30 -17.60
C ASN A 238 -7.76 -23.37 -16.82
N PRO A 239 -6.48 -23.73 -16.67
CA PRO A 239 -5.51 -22.96 -15.87
C PRO A 239 -4.94 -21.74 -16.59
N HIS A 240 -5.19 -21.59 -17.91
CA HIS A 240 -4.62 -20.52 -18.70
C HIS A 240 -5.65 -19.42 -18.97
N ILE A 241 -5.46 -18.27 -18.37
CA ILE A 241 -6.34 -17.11 -18.58
C ILE A 241 -5.47 -15.86 -18.81
N ASN A 242 -5.73 -15.15 -19.91
CA ASN A 242 -5.06 -13.89 -20.26
C ASN A 242 -3.53 -13.96 -20.15
N HIS A 243 -2.91 -15.03 -20.65
CA HIS A 243 -1.46 -15.28 -20.57
C HIS A 243 -0.91 -15.49 -19.16
N ILE A 244 -1.77 -15.68 -18.15
CA ILE A 244 -1.38 -16.03 -16.80
C ILE A 244 -1.57 -17.53 -16.61
N ASP A 245 -0.48 -18.26 -16.37
CA ASP A 245 -0.50 -19.70 -16.10
C ASP A 245 -0.59 -19.93 -14.58
N ILE A 246 -1.79 -20.32 -14.11
CA ILE A 246 -2.10 -20.53 -12.70
C ILE A 246 -2.19 -22.03 -12.40
N LYS A 247 -1.44 -22.49 -11.40
CA LYS A 247 -1.50 -23.86 -10.89
C LYS A 247 -2.31 -23.91 -9.61
N HIS A 248 -3.33 -24.75 -9.55
CA HIS A 248 -4.03 -25.09 -8.32
C HIS A 248 -3.17 -26.05 -7.48
N LEU A 249 -2.92 -25.70 -6.23
CA LEU A 249 -2.08 -26.47 -5.31
C LEU A 249 -2.90 -27.45 -4.45
N GLY A 250 -4.16 -27.14 -4.23
CA GLY A 250 -5.06 -27.94 -3.37
C GLY A 250 -5.93 -27.08 -2.47
N GLN A 251 -6.57 -27.73 -1.51
CA GLN A 251 -7.34 -27.08 -0.46
C GLN A 251 -6.57 -27.15 0.86
N PHE A 252 -6.43 -26.00 1.52
CA PHE A 252 -5.68 -25.84 2.75
C PHE A 252 -6.57 -25.24 3.83
N LEU A 253 -6.51 -25.78 5.03
CA LEU A 253 -7.12 -25.16 6.19
C LEU A 253 -6.20 -24.07 6.70
N LEU A 254 -6.50 -22.83 6.32
CA LEU A 254 -5.72 -21.68 6.74
C LEU A 254 -6.01 -21.34 8.22
N PRO A 255 -5.01 -20.95 9.01
CA PRO A 255 -5.20 -20.60 10.42
C PRO A 255 -6.29 -19.52 10.60
N GLY A 256 -7.27 -19.76 11.46
CA GLY A 256 -8.40 -18.82 11.69
C GLY A 256 -9.53 -18.87 10.67
N LEU A 257 -9.44 -19.70 9.62
CA LEU A 257 -10.57 -20.01 8.75
C LEU A 257 -11.24 -21.33 9.21
N LEU A 258 -12.56 -21.34 9.17
CA LEU A 258 -13.34 -22.52 9.56
C LEU A 258 -13.48 -23.54 8.42
N GLN A 259 -13.20 -23.12 7.19
CA GLN A 259 -13.35 -23.96 6.00
C GLN A 259 -12.05 -23.98 5.20
N PRO A 260 -11.73 -25.11 4.54
CA PRO A 260 -10.60 -25.20 3.64
C PRO A 260 -10.71 -24.18 2.49
N SER A 261 -9.60 -23.57 2.16
CA SER A 261 -9.50 -22.58 1.09
C SER A 261 -8.63 -23.10 -0.04
N SER A 262 -9.06 -22.90 -1.28
CA SER A 262 -8.26 -23.27 -2.45
C SER A 262 -7.07 -22.32 -2.60
N VAL A 263 -5.89 -22.89 -2.74
CA VAL A 263 -4.63 -22.15 -2.90
C VAL A 263 -4.07 -22.40 -4.28
N TYR A 264 -3.58 -21.33 -4.90
CA TYR A 264 -3.02 -21.32 -6.25
C TYR A 264 -1.64 -20.67 -6.26
N THR A 265 -0.90 -20.89 -7.35
CA THR A 265 0.39 -20.22 -7.61
C THR A 265 0.57 -19.95 -9.10
N LEU A 266 1.59 -19.18 -9.48
CA LEU A 266 1.95 -18.92 -10.87
C LEU A 266 3.02 -19.91 -11.32
N ARG A 267 2.77 -20.69 -12.39
CA ARG A 267 3.73 -21.72 -12.87
C ARG A 267 5.08 -21.19 -13.31
N HIS A 268 5.10 -20.07 -13.98
CA HIS A 268 6.34 -19.55 -14.57
C HIS A 268 7.26 -18.81 -13.58
N LEU A 269 6.82 -18.59 -12.35
CA LEU A 269 7.70 -18.12 -11.27
C LEU A 269 8.48 -19.27 -10.62
N LEU A 270 8.13 -20.49 -10.96
CA LEU A 270 8.74 -21.69 -10.45
C LEU A 270 9.81 -22.14 -11.44
N GLN A 271 11.05 -22.20 -11.01
CA GLN A 271 11.91 -23.25 -11.54
C GLN A 271 11.31 -24.57 -11.00
N PRO A 272 10.88 -25.49 -11.85
CA PRO A 272 10.28 -26.74 -11.40
C PRO A 272 11.35 -27.55 -10.69
N GLY A 273 11.48 -27.36 -9.39
CA GLY A 273 12.18 -28.29 -8.55
C GLY A 273 11.14 -29.20 -7.93
N ASP A 274 11.28 -30.51 -8.09
CA ASP A 274 10.44 -31.53 -7.46
C ASP A 274 10.21 -31.32 -5.95
N ALA A 275 11.08 -30.52 -5.30
CA ALA A 275 11.03 -30.21 -3.89
C ALA A 275 9.75 -29.44 -3.46
N ALA A 276 9.27 -28.46 -4.24
CA ALA A 276 8.08 -27.70 -3.87
C ALA A 276 6.80 -28.54 -3.98
N GLU A 277 6.73 -29.39 -4.99
CA GLU A 277 5.60 -30.30 -5.15
C GLU A 277 5.57 -31.38 -4.07
N GLN A 278 6.72 -31.93 -3.72
CA GLN A 278 6.86 -32.89 -2.61
C GLN A 278 6.50 -32.27 -1.26
N ARG A 279 6.92 -31.03 -0.98
CA ARG A 279 6.53 -30.31 0.24
C ARG A 279 5.03 -30.05 0.31
N THR A 280 4.40 -29.64 -0.78
CA THR A 280 2.96 -29.44 -0.86
C THR A 280 2.19 -30.76 -0.54
N ILE A 281 2.62 -31.87 -1.14
CA ILE A 281 2.04 -33.18 -0.88
C ILE A 281 2.26 -33.60 0.59
N ALA A 282 3.43 -33.37 1.14
CA ALA A 282 3.73 -33.68 2.53
C ALA A 282 2.88 -32.85 3.49
N TYR A 283 2.72 -31.55 3.23
CA TYR A 283 1.88 -30.65 4.01
C TYR A 283 0.41 -31.12 4.01
N LEU A 284 -0.15 -31.42 2.84
CA LEU A 284 -1.54 -31.91 2.72
C LEU A 284 -1.77 -33.24 3.42
N ARG A 285 -0.74 -34.12 3.50
CA ARG A 285 -0.82 -35.37 4.26
C ARG A 285 -0.82 -35.16 5.77
N GLN A 286 -0.10 -34.15 6.23
CA GLN A 286 -0.01 -33.82 7.66
C GLN A 286 -1.24 -33.05 8.17
N HIS A 287 -1.88 -32.30 7.27
CA HIS A 287 -3.06 -31.47 7.57
C HIS A 287 -4.23 -31.87 6.66
N PRO A 288 -4.80 -33.08 6.86
CA PRO A 288 -5.90 -33.52 6.03
C PRO A 288 -7.12 -32.59 6.20
N THR A 289 -7.54 -32.00 5.09
CA THR A 289 -8.82 -31.28 5.05
C THR A 289 -9.92 -32.32 5.20
N ALA A 290 -10.81 -32.17 6.19
CA ALA A 290 -11.97 -33.06 6.32
C ALA A 290 -12.76 -33.05 4.99
N PRO A 291 -13.18 -34.20 4.46
CA PRO A 291 -13.99 -34.27 3.24
C PRO A 291 -15.20 -33.38 3.42
N ALA A 292 -15.50 -32.54 2.42
CA ALA A 292 -16.73 -31.78 2.40
C ALA A 292 -17.89 -32.77 2.62
N ALA A 293 -18.62 -32.58 3.72
CA ALA A 293 -19.84 -33.34 3.95
C ALA A 293 -20.75 -33.06 2.76
N HIS A 294 -20.98 -34.07 1.93
CA HIS A 294 -22.01 -34.04 0.91
C HIS A 294 -23.30 -33.79 1.62
N SER A 295 -23.83 -32.57 1.59
CA SER A 295 -25.19 -32.25 1.89
C SER A 295 -26.07 -32.93 0.85
N GLY A 296 -26.70 -34.03 1.24
CA GLY A 296 -27.75 -34.67 0.48
C GLY A 296 -29.00 -33.80 0.41
#